data_3d4474df7900b4176565cf0163b109b7
#
_entry.id   3d4474df7900b4176565cf0163b109b7
#
_cell.length_a   1.000
_cell.length_b   1.000
_cell.length_c   1.000
_cell.angle_alpha   90.00
_cell.angle_beta   90.00
_cell.angle_gamma   90.00
#
_symmetry.space_group_name_H-M   'P 1'
#
loop_
_entity.id
_entity.type
_entity.pdbx_description
1 polymer ?
#
loop_
_entity_poly.entity_id
_entity_poly.type
_entity_poly.pdbx_seq_one_letter_code
_entity_poly.pdbx_strand_id
1 'polypeptide(L)'
;EPVLNNVPTYLCHRAEDRAYVLEHLPELVVKEVHGAGGYGMLVGPAATKAEIEDFRRALVANPGNYIAQPTLALSTCPTYVASGIAPRHIDLRPFVLSGKTVQMVPGGLTRVALKEGSLVVNSSQGGGTKDTWVLEA
;
A
#
# COMPACT_ATOMS: atom_id res chain seq x y z
N GLU A 1 -11.10 -13.36 15.98
CA GLU A 1 -9.88 -12.55 16.13
C GLU A 1 -9.02 -12.77 14.88
N PRO A 2 -8.52 -11.73 14.20
CA PRO A 2 -7.73 -11.91 12.99
C PRO A 2 -6.37 -12.54 13.32
N VAL A 3 -5.90 -13.45 12.47
CA VAL A 3 -4.59 -14.11 12.61
C VAL A 3 -3.45 -13.11 12.27
N LEU A 4 -3.70 -12.23 11.30
CA LEU A 4 -2.77 -11.16 10.93
C LEU A 4 -3.32 -9.81 11.39
N ASN A 5 -2.47 -8.99 11.97
CA ASN A 5 -2.86 -7.64 12.36
C ASN A 5 -3.11 -6.77 11.11
N ASN A 6 -4.18 -5.99 11.16
CA ASN A 6 -4.41 -4.95 10.17
C ASN A 6 -3.45 -3.77 10.40
N VAL A 7 -3.10 -3.10 9.31
CA VAL A 7 -2.39 -1.82 9.38
C VAL A 7 -3.30 -0.80 10.08
N PRO A 8 -2.82 -0.04 11.07
CA PRO A 8 -3.56 1.07 11.63
C PRO A 8 -4.09 1.97 10.52
N THR A 9 -5.38 2.27 10.56
CA THR A 9 -6.04 3.05 9.51
C THR A 9 -6.81 4.20 10.12
N TYR A 10 -6.43 5.41 9.76
CA TYR A 10 -7.06 6.65 10.17
C TYR A 10 -8.18 7.01 9.19
N LEU A 11 -9.37 7.25 9.70
CA LEU A 11 -10.55 7.60 8.91
C LEU A 11 -10.71 9.12 8.89
N CYS A 12 -10.30 9.78 7.81
CA CYS A 12 -10.21 11.24 7.76
C CYS A 12 -11.56 11.99 7.94
N HIS A 13 -12.68 11.29 7.81
CA HIS A 13 -13.98 11.88 8.17
C HIS A 13 -14.15 12.11 9.68
N ARG A 14 -13.40 11.40 10.52
CA ARG A 14 -13.38 11.60 11.97
C ARG A 14 -12.47 12.76 12.30
N ALA A 15 -12.94 13.67 13.17
CA ALA A 15 -12.20 14.91 13.47
C ALA A 15 -10.82 14.64 14.10
N GLU A 16 -10.74 13.68 15.02
CA GLU A 16 -9.50 13.34 15.72
C GLU A 16 -8.47 12.71 14.76
N ASP A 17 -8.90 11.71 13.97
CA ASP A 17 -8.04 11.07 12.96
C ASP A 17 -7.54 12.08 11.93
N ARG A 18 -8.44 12.97 11.48
CA ARG A 18 -8.09 14.02 10.51
C ARG A 18 -7.06 14.98 11.06
N ALA A 19 -7.20 15.43 12.31
CA ALA A 19 -6.23 16.32 12.94
C ALA A 19 -4.84 15.67 12.97
N TYR A 20 -4.75 14.43 13.41
CA TYR A 20 -3.52 13.65 13.40
C TYR A 20 -2.92 13.52 11.98
N VAL A 21 -3.74 13.13 11.00
CA VAL A 21 -3.29 12.94 9.61
C VAL A 21 -2.75 14.25 9.03
N LEU A 22 -3.42 15.38 9.26
CA LEU A 22 -2.97 16.69 8.76
C LEU A 22 -1.62 17.11 9.35
N GLU A 23 -1.33 16.73 10.57
CA GLU A 23 -0.05 17.00 11.22
C GLU A 23 1.07 16.10 10.69
N HIS A 24 0.76 14.82 10.36
CA HIS A 24 1.73 13.78 10.04
C HIS A 24 1.75 13.39 8.54
N LEU A 25 1.17 14.20 7.65
CA LEU A 25 1.17 13.91 6.20
C LEU A 25 2.52 13.47 5.61
N PRO A 26 3.68 14.06 6.02
CA PRO A 26 4.99 13.63 5.49
C PRO A 26 5.38 12.20 5.86
N GLU A 27 4.74 11.59 6.85
CA GLU A 27 5.08 10.27 7.38
C GLU A 27 4.09 9.19 6.93
N LEU A 28 2.94 9.59 6.41
CA LEU A 28 1.80 8.71 6.14
C LEU A 28 1.64 8.41 4.65
N VAL A 29 0.94 7.32 4.38
CA VAL A 29 0.35 7.05 3.07
C VAL A 29 -1.13 7.44 3.14
N VAL A 30 -1.55 8.40 2.33
CA VAL A 30 -2.94 8.84 2.23
C VAL A 30 -3.54 8.29 0.93
N LYS A 31 -4.74 7.74 1.00
CA LYS A 31 -5.42 7.07 -0.12
C LYS A 31 -6.85 7.57 -0.25
N GLU A 32 -7.33 7.66 -1.48
CA GLU A 32 -8.75 7.82 -1.72
C GLU A 32 -9.51 6.52 -1.40
N VAL A 33 -10.67 6.64 -0.76
CA VAL A 33 -11.53 5.49 -0.40
C VAL A 33 -11.97 4.70 -1.64
N HIS A 34 -12.25 5.42 -2.72
CA HIS A 34 -12.68 4.82 -4.00
C HIS A 34 -11.55 4.74 -5.04
N GLY A 35 -10.31 5.08 -4.65
CA GLY A 35 -9.15 5.01 -5.52
C GLY A 35 -8.67 3.57 -5.74
N ALA A 36 -8.07 3.30 -6.88
CA ALA A 36 -7.47 2.02 -7.23
C ALA A 36 -6.18 2.20 -8.02
N GLY A 37 -5.35 1.15 -8.11
CA GLY A 37 -4.17 1.13 -8.95
C GLY A 37 -3.00 1.99 -8.47
N GLY A 38 -3.07 2.57 -7.27
CA GLY A 38 -2.05 3.48 -6.73
C GLY A 38 -2.15 4.92 -7.28
N TYR A 39 -3.24 5.23 -8.00
CA TYR A 39 -3.56 6.60 -8.41
C TYR A 39 -4.28 7.33 -7.25
N GLY A 40 -4.16 8.65 -7.20
CA GLY A 40 -4.78 9.46 -6.14
C GLY A 40 -4.25 9.15 -4.73
N MET A 41 -2.98 8.76 -4.63
CA MET A 41 -2.33 8.34 -3.38
C MET A 41 -1.12 9.24 -3.10
N LEU A 42 -0.99 9.70 -1.86
CA LEU A 42 0.21 10.34 -1.35
C LEU A 42 1.06 9.30 -0.60
N VAL A 43 2.32 9.19 -0.95
CA VAL A 43 3.34 8.51 -0.13
C VAL A 43 4.20 9.59 0.51
N GLY A 44 3.85 10.02 1.71
CA GLY A 44 4.41 11.19 2.40
C GLY A 44 5.94 11.25 2.40
N PRO A 45 6.67 10.16 2.77
CA PRO A 45 8.14 10.17 2.76
C PRO A 45 8.78 10.38 1.39
N ALA A 46 8.06 10.12 0.30
CA ALA A 46 8.56 10.28 -1.07
C ALA A 46 7.99 11.53 -1.76
N ALA A 47 7.08 12.25 -1.10
CA ALA A 47 6.37 13.37 -1.69
C ALA A 47 7.14 14.69 -1.53
N THR A 48 6.97 15.57 -2.50
CA THR A 48 7.42 16.96 -2.43
C THR A 48 6.54 17.78 -1.48
N LYS A 49 7.06 18.91 -0.99
CA LYS A 49 6.27 19.84 -0.17
C LYS A 49 5.00 20.34 -0.88
N ALA A 50 5.07 20.53 -2.20
CA ALA A 50 3.93 20.95 -3.00
C ALA A 50 2.83 19.88 -3.03
N GLU A 51 3.19 18.62 -3.27
CA GLU A 51 2.26 17.49 -3.26
C GLU A 51 1.61 17.31 -1.89
N ILE A 52 2.37 17.42 -0.80
CA ILE A 52 1.83 17.36 0.57
C ILE A 52 0.78 18.45 0.78
N GLU A 53 1.06 19.68 0.34
CA GLU A 53 0.13 20.79 0.50
C GLU A 53 -1.11 20.66 -0.38
N ASP A 54 -0.98 20.11 -1.57
CA ASP A 54 -2.11 19.80 -2.44
C ASP A 54 -3.03 18.75 -1.80
N PHE A 55 -2.45 17.69 -1.25
CA PHE A 55 -3.20 16.66 -0.51
C PHE A 55 -3.84 17.20 0.76
N ARG A 56 -3.15 18.11 1.48
CA ARG A 56 -3.71 18.81 2.64
C ARG A 56 -5.00 19.54 2.27
N ARG A 57 -4.98 20.31 1.19
CA ARG A 57 -6.15 21.04 0.71
C ARG A 57 -7.28 20.09 0.29
N ALA A 58 -6.96 19.04 -0.47
CA ALA A 58 -7.93 18.06 -0.92
C ALA A 58 -8.58 17.30 0.25
N LEU A 59 -7.79 16.90 1.25
CA LEU A 59 -8.26 16.22 2.45
C LEU A 59 -9.19 17.11 3.30
N VAL A 60 -8.85 18.39 3.47
CA VAL A 60 -9.70 19.35 4.19
C VAL A 60 -11.01 19.60 3.44
N ALA A 61 -10.96 19.69 2.12
CA ALA A 61 -12.14 19.94 1.29
C ALA A 61 -13.11 18.74 1.26
N ASN A 62 -12.62 17.52 1.28
CA ASN A 62 -13.44 16.30 1.21
C ASN A 62 -12.88 15.17 2.10
N PRO A 63 -12.92 15.32 3.43
CA PRO A 63 -12.31 14.35 4.34
C PRO A 63 -12.93 12.96 4.28
N GLY A 64 -14.17 12.82 3.84
CA GLY A 64 -14.86 11.53 3.69
C GLY A 64 -14.28 10.66 2.57
N ASN A 65 -13.54 11.25 1.63
CA ASN A 65 -12.92 10.51 0.52
C ASN A 65 -11.53 9.95 0.85
N TYR A 66 -11.00 10.18 2.05
CA TYR A 66 -9.61 9.81 2.37
C TYR A 66 -9.50 8.96 3.63
N ILE A 67 -8.55 8.03 3.54
CA ILE A 67 -7.98 7.30 4.69
C ILE A 67 -6.46 7.51 4.69
N ALA A 68 -5.85 7.37 5.86
CA ALA A 68 -4.40 7.38 5.98
C ALA A 68 -3.90 6.18 6.78
N GLN A 69 -2.68 5.76 6.47
CA GLN A 69 -2.00 4.64 7.12
C GLN A 69 -0.54 5.00 7.35
N PRO A 70 0.12 4.47 8.38
CA PRO A 70 1.56 4.55 8.50
C PRO A 70 2.25 3.99 7.25
N THR A 71 3.37 4.59 6.87
CA THR A 71 4.21 4.02 5.80
C THR A 71 4.84 2.73 6.30
N LEU A 72 4.55 1.62 5.62
CA LEU A 72 5.13 0.33 5.94
C LEU A 72 6.40 0.09 5.16
N ALA A 73 7.41 -0.46 5.84
CA ALA A 73 8.56 -1.05 5.19
C ALA A 73 8.14 -2.43 4.61
N LEU A 74 7.92 -2.49 3.31
CA LEU A 74 7.64 -3.75 2.64
C LEU A 74 8.87 -4.66 2.68
N SER A 75 8.64 -5.99 2.79
CA SER A 75 9.69 -6.98 2.61
C SER A 75 10.36 -6.85 1.25
N THR A 76 11.62 -7.27 1.17
CA THR A 76 12.35 -7.33 -0.09
C THR A 76 12.69 -8.78 -0.46
N CYS A 77 12.83 -9.02 -1.77
CA CYS A 77 13.25 -10.30 -2.32
C CYS A 77 14.30 -10.07 -3.42
N PRO A 78 15.32 -10.94 -3.54
CA PRO A 78 16.23 -10.91 -4.66
C PRO A 78 15.47 -10.97 -5.99
N THR A 79 15.73 -10.02 -6.87
CA THR A 79 15.01 -9.85 -8.13
C THR A 79 16.02 -9.59 -9.25
N TYR A 80 15.85 -10.28 -10.37
CA TYR A 80 16.67 -10.03 -11.55
C TYR A 80 16.25 -8.71 -12.21
N VAL A 81 17.22 -7.82 -12.39
CA VAL A 81 17.06 -6.52 -13.02
C VAL A 81 18.21 -6.32 -14.03
N ALA A 82 18.19 -5.25 -14.81
CA ALA A 82 19.19 -4.99 -15.85
C ALA A 82 20.65 -5.02 -15.35
N SER A 83 20.87 -4.63 -14.08
CA SER A 83 22.19 -4.63 -13.43
C SER A 83 22.56 -5.97 -12.74
N GLY A 84 21.75 -7.02 -12.87
CA GLY A 84 21.94 -8.30 -12.18
C GLY A 84 20.86 -8.58 -11.14
N ILE A 85 21.22 -9.16 -9.98
CA ILE A 85 20.29 -9.45 -8.90
C ILE A 85 20.35 -8.31 -7.87
N ALA A 86 19.19 -7.72 -7.59
CA ALA A 86 19.07 -6.65 -6.61
C ALA A 86 17.81 -6.83 -5.74
N PRO A 87 17.80 -6.33 -4.48
CA PRO A 87 16.62 -6.38 -3.64
C PRO A 87 15.51 -5.48 -4.23
N ARG A 88 14.28 -5.98 -4.23
CA ARG A 88 13.08 -5.22 -4.61
C ARG A 88 11.95 -5.50 -3.65
N HIS A 89 11.16 -4.48 -3.34
CA HIS A 89 9.99 -4.62 -2.49
C HIS A 89 8.94 -5.52 -3.12
N ILE A 90 8.30 -6.34 -2.27
CA ILE A 90 7.26 -7.29 -2.66
C ILE A 90 6.03 -7.15 -1.77
N ASP A 91 4.87 -7.54 -2.30
CA ASP A 91 3.67 -7.83 -1.52
C ASP A 91 3.09 -9.20 -1.89
N LEU A 92 2.47 -9.87 -0.92
CA LEU A 92 1.68 -11.09 -1.14
C LEU A 92 0.20 -10.73 -1.19
N ARG A 93 -0.49 -11.26 -2.19
CA ARG A 93 -1.94 -11.15 -2.36
C ARG A 93 -2.57 -12.53 -2.35
N PRO A 94 -3.07 -12.98 -1.19
CA PRO A 94 -3.82 -14.23 -1.09
C PRO A 94 -5.21 -14.05 -1.72
N PHE A 95 -5.76 -15.16 -2.23
CA PHE A 95 -7.12 -15.22 -2.74
C PHE A 95 -8.01 -15.91 -1.73
N VAL A 96 -9.00 -15.19 -1.21
CA VAL A 96 -10.00 -15.70 -0.25
C VAL A 96 -11.34 -15.75 -0.93
N LEU A 97 -11.91 -16.94 -1.00
CA LEU A 97 -13.27 -17.19 -1.51
C LEU A 97 -14.25 -17.10 -0.36
N SER A 98 -15.15 -16.15 -0.40
CA SER A 98 -16.17 -15.94 0.63
C SER A 98 -17.55 -16.33 0.08
N GLY A 99 -18.14 -17.40 0.64
CA GLY A 99 -19.46 -17.92 0.28
C GLY A 99 -20.17 -18.46 1.53
N LYS A 100 -20.82 -19.61 1.43
CA LYS A 100 -21.36 -20.33 2.61
C LYS A 100 -20.24 -20.73 3.58
N THR A 101 -19.07 -20.98 3.06
CA THR A 101 -17.83 -21.21 3.80
C THR A 101 -16.77 -20.24 3.29
N VAL A 102 -15.80 -19.90 4.14
CA VAL A 102 -14.62 -19.12 3.74
C VAL A 102 -13.50 -20.10 3.45
N GLN A 103 -12.91 -19.99 2.26
CA GLN A 103 -11.81 -20.84 1.79
C GLN A 103 -10.68 -19.96 1.24
N MET A 104 -9.45 -20.32 1.54
CA MET A 104 -8.29 -19.70 0.95
C MET A 104 -7.71 -20.61 -0.13
N VAL A 105 -7.45 -20.04 -1.30
CA VAL A 105 -6.75 -20.76 -2.38
C VAL A 105 -5.33 -21.06 -1.91
N PRO A 106 -4.82 -22.30 -2.04
CA PRO A 106 -3.45 -22.64 -1.68
C PRO A 106 -2.48 -22.05 -2.69
N GLY A 107 -2.13 -20.79 -2.51
CA GLY A 107 -1.30 -19.98 -3.38
C GLY A 107 -1.64 -18.50 -3.28
N GLY A 108 -1.05 -17.70 -4.13
CA GLY A 108 -1.28 -16.26 -4.14
C GLY A 108 -0.56 -15.58 -5.30
N LEU A 109 -0.74 -14.27 -5.40
CA LEU A 109 0.03 -13.43 -6.31
C LEU A 109 1.07 -12.65 -5.51
N THR A 110 2.34 -12.89 -5.76
CA THR A 110 3.42 -12.02 -5.27
C THR A 110 3.71 -10.96 -6.31
N ARG A 111 3.56 -9.70 -5.93
CA ARG A 111 3.95 -8.56 -6.78
C ARG A 111 5.28 -8.00 -6.34
N VAL A 112 6.02 -7.44 -7.31
CA VAL A 112 7.36 -6.88 -7.08
C VAL A 112 7.47 -5.49 -7.70
N ALA A 113 8.02 -4.53 -6.94
CA ALA A 113 8.38 -3.21 -7.46
C ALA A 113 9.68 -3.31 -8.27
N LEU A 114 9.64 -3.12 -9.58
CA LEU A 114 10.85 -3.21 -10.41
C LEU A 114 11.73 -1.96 -10.27
N LYS A 115 11.13 -0.81 -9.94
CA LYS A 115 11.87 0.44 -9.66
C LYS A 115 12.49 0.35 -8.27
N GLU A 116 13.78 0.70 -8.18
CA GLU A 116 14.51 0.74 -6.91
C GLU A 116 13.88 1.70 -5.90
N GLY A 117 13.76 1.25 -4.66
CA GLY A 117 13.17 2.03 -3.56
C GLY A 117 11.67 2.27 -3.63
N SER A 118 11.00 1.85 -4.71
CA SER A 118 9.56 2.03 -4.84
C SER A 118 8.79 1.10 -3.90
N LEU A 119 7.83 1.64 -3.16
CA LEU A 119 6.84 0.89 -2.39
C LEU A 119 5.58 0.55 -3.21
N VAL A 120 5.50 1.03 -4.46
CA VAL A 120 4.37 0.77 -5.35
C VAL A 120 4.68 -0.45 -6.20
N VAL A 121 3.99 -1.55 -5.92
CA VAL A 121 4.17 -2.86 -6.58
C VAL A 121 3.15 -3.13 -7.69
N ASN A 122 2.30 -2.15 -8.02
CA ASN A 122 1.25 -2.30 -9.02
C ASN A 122 1.83 -2.46 -10.43
N SER A 123 1.34 -3.45 -11.17
CA SER A 123 1.72 -3.68 -12.56
C SER A 123 1.40 -2.49 -13.47
N SER A 124 0.30 -1.76 -13.21
CA SER A 124 -0.05 -0.52 -13.91
C SER A 124 0.97 0.63 -13.73
N GLN A 125 1.85 0.52 -12.76
CA GLN A 125 2.93 1.48 -12.47
C GLN A 125 4.33 0.86 -12.61
N GLY A 126 4.48 -0.13 -13.48
CA GLY A 126 5.76 -0.76 -13.77
C GLY A 126 6.18 -1.84 -12.77
N GLY A 127 5.25 -2.36 -11.98
CA GLY A 127 5.48 -3.54 -11.13
C GLY A 127 5.45 -4.82 -11.96
N GLY A 128 6.11 -5.86 -11.43
CA GLY A 128 6.12 -7.21 -11.97
C GLY A 128 5.48 -8.22 -11.02
N THR A 129 5.60 -9.50 -11.38
CA THR A 129 5.13 -10.62 -10.58
C THR A 129 6.26 -11.60 -10.31
N LYS A 130 6.14 -12.36 -9.23
CA LYS A 130 7.00 -13.50 -8.89
C LYS A 130 6.12 -14.71 -8.58
N ASP A 131 6.65 -15.90 -8.80
CA ASP A 131 5.99 -17.14 -8.37
C ASP A 131 5.84 -17.16 -6.84
N THR A 132 4.69 -17.68 -6.40
CA THR A 132 4.38 -17.86 -4.98
C THR A 132 4.31 -19.35 -4.69
N TRP A 133 5.22 -19.82 -3.86
CA TRP A 133 5.26 -21.21 -3.43
C TRP A 133 4.73 -21.34 -2.01
N VAL A 134 3.74 -22.19 -1.84
CA VAL A 134 3.21 -22.56 -0.51
C VAL A 134 3.87 -23.88 -0.14
N LEU A 135 4.66 -23.85 0.93
CA LEU A 135 5.35 -25.02 1.43
C LEU A 135 4.49 -25.72 2.48
N GLU A 136 4.53 -27.04 2.50
CA GLU A 136 4.02 -27.82 3.62
C GLU A 136 4.92 -27.57 4.85
N ALA A 137 4.30 -27.49 6.04
CA ALA A 137 4.99 -27.28 7.30
C ALA A 137 5.55 -28.60 7.86
#